data_de76daaa3c7357efef1b4c7388bf27a0
#
_entry.id   de76daaa3c7357efef1b4c7388bf27a0
#
_cell.length_a   1.000
_cell.length_b   1.000
_cell.length_c   1.000
_cell.angle_alpha   90.00
_cell.angle_beta   90.00
_cell.angle_gamma   90.00
#
_symmetry.space_group_name_H-M   'P 1'
#
loop_
_entity.id
_entity.type
_entity.pdbx_description
1 polymer ?
#
loop_
_entity_poly.entity_id
_entity_poly.type
_entity_poly.pdbx_seq_one_letter_code
_entity_poly.pdbx_strand_id
1 'polypeptide(L)'
;TTVAAFIPLGLWPGVMGDFMKLLPITLSTVLGSSLLVAIFFNSVLVSQYMSVEDKDMPIKKIIVLTSIMSLVGLFIFFIGGSYKAIGSLIVFTAIMLWVYRFFLRGWANSFQNNVLPRLESWYERQLKRAMTGWSPYVLITGTFILLIVAFSGFGMSLKSQRTKVEFFPDNKPNQIIVYIEYPEGTDIKKTNKITKQIEKRVSTVLYSDNYMDDDYNFMIESVVSQVGEGAGNPETDGGSAAEMPHKGKITASIREYKYRRGLDSEILRQKVQAALTGIYPGVLISVEKDANGPPVGAPINIEIQGDDYVELINVAESMRDYINTKSISGIDELKIDVNRDKPGMKVLVDRKKAGELGVSTGQVGQQLRASIFGNKAGIYKEDGEDYDIYVRFNKENRYNKSALFNQNIIFRDMASGKVKEIPVSAVAVQNNNSGFSAIKHKKIKRVVTVYSALAPGETDARAVVGKIRNEMKNFKGLPNGIKIDYTGQL
;
A
#
# COMPACT_ATOMS: atom_id res chain seq x y z
N THR A 1 -24.20 -22.16 -2.27
CA THR A 1 -22.98 -22.59 -2.99
C THR A 1 -22.07 -21.37 -3.23
N THR A 2 -22.57 -20.30 -3.88
CA THR A 2 -21.78 -19.10 -4.21
C THR A 2 -21.19 -18.44 -2.96
N VAL A 3 -21.98 -18.25 -1.90
CA VAL A 3 -21.51 -17.69 -0.62
C VAL A 3 -20.43 -18.57 0.00
N ALA A 4 -20.60 -19.91 -0.04
CA ALA A 4 -19.63 -20.84 0.53
C ALA A 4 -18.25 -20.75 -0.14
N ALA A 5 -18.16 -20.40 -1.42
CA ALA A 5 -16.89 -20.20 -2.13
C ALA A 5 -16.10 -18.98 -1.60
N PHE A 6 -16.78 -17.98 -1.04
CA PHE A 6 -16.15 -16.75 -0.53
C PHE A 6 -15.85 -16.78 0.98
N ILE A 7 -16.41 -17.73 1.75
CA ILE A 7 -16.15 -17.85 3.19
C ILE A 7 -14.66 -17.95 3.52
N PRO A 8 -13.84 -18.77 2.81
CA PRO A 8 -12.42 -18.87 3.11
C PRO A 8 -11.66 -17.54 3.02
N LEU A 9 -12.05 -16.66 2.08
CA LEU A 9 -11.47 -15.32 1.95
C LEU A 9 -11.78 -14.42 3.16
N GLY A 10 -12.98 -14.58 3.74
CA GLY A 10 -13.39 -13.83 4.93
C GLY A 10 -12.67 -14.26 6.22
N LEU A 11 -12.09 -15.47 6.24
CA LEU A 11 -11.36 -16.03 7.37
C LEU A 11 -9.84 -15.87 7.25
N TRP A 12 -9.35 -15.20 6.20
CA TRP A 12 -7.92 -15.02 5.96
C TRP A 12 -7.29 -14.14 7.04
N PRO A 13 -6.18 -14.55 7.68
CA PRO A 13 -5.54 -13.76 8.72
C PRO A 13 -4.64 -12.65 8.17
N GLY A 14 -4.34 -11.65 9.01
CA GLY A 14 -3.39 -10.58 8.71
C GLY A 14 -3.98 -9.39 7.94
N VAL A 15 -3.11 -8.44 7.59
CA VAL A 15 -3.49 -7.19 6.89
C VAL A 15 -4.21 -7.47 5.57
N MET A 16 -3.76 -8.51 4.85
CA MET A 16 -4.38 -8.94 3.61
C MET A 16 -5.80 -9.44 3.83
N GLY A 17 -6.02 -10.24 4.89
CA GLY A 17 -7.36 -10.71 5.27
C GLY A 17 -8.27 -9.54 5.67
N ASP A 18 -7.76 -8.56 6.41
CA ASP A 18 -8.53 -7.37 6.79
C ASP A 18 -8.98 -6.55 5.57
N PHE A 19 -8.16 -6.47 4.54
CA PHE A 19 -8.51 -5.83 3.29
C PHE A 19 -9.55 -6.65 2.49
N MET A 20 -9.35 -7.97 2.42
CA MET A 20 -10.16 -8.85 1.58
C MET A 20 -11.51 -9.25 2.17
N LYS A 21 -11.70 -9.21 3.49
CA LYS A 21 -12.95 -9.63 4.15
C LYS A 21 -14.18 -8.79 3.77
N LEU A 22 -13.97 -7.55 3.31
CA LEU A 22 -15.06 -6.67 2.90
C LEU A 22 -15.83 -7.23 1.70
N LEU A 23 -15.13 -7.88 0.75
CA LEU A 23 -15.75 -8.46 -0.44
C LEU A 23 -16.66 -9.66 -0.10
N PRO A 24 -16.24 -10.69 0.67
CA PRO A 24 -17.14 -11.76 1.12
C PRO A 24 -18.32 -11.27 1.95
N ILE A 25 -18.12 -10.30 2.83
CA ILE A 25 -19.20 -9.75 3.67
C ILE A 25 -20.27 -9.09 2.80
N THR A 26 -19.87 -8.20 1.90
CA THR A 26 -20.81 -7.50 1.01
C THR A 26 -21.53 -8.47 0.07
N LEU A 27 -20.81 -9.40 -0.56
CA LEU A 27 -21.42 -10.42 -1.43
C LEU A 27 -22.39 -11.32 -0.66
N SER A 28 -22.01 -11.80 0.53
CA SER A 28 -22.88 -12.65 1.35
C SER A 28 -24.14 -11.92 1.79
N THR A 29 -24.03 -10.64 2.15
CA THR A 29 -25.19 -9.81 2.52
C THR A 29 -26.11 -9.60 1.35
N VAL A 30 -25.57 -9.22 0.17
CA VAL A 30 -26.37 -8.97 -1.04
C VAL A 30 -27.05 -10.25 -1.53
N LEU A 31 -26.29 -11.36 -1.62
CA LEU A 31 -26.84 -12.65 -2.06
C LEU A 31 -27.86 -13.21 -1.06
N GLY A 32 -27.62 -13.05 0.25
CA GLY A 32 -28.56 -13.45 1.29
C GLY A 32 -29.87 -12.64 1.21
N SER A 33 -29.77 -11.33 1.05
CA SER A 33 -30.93 -10.46 0.87
C SER A 33 -31.68 -10.79 -0.42
N SER A 34 -30.98 -11.04 -1.53
CA SER A 34 -31.57 -11.47 -2.79
C SER A 34 -32.32 -12.80 -2.66
N LEU A 35 -31.74 -13.76 -1.92
CA LEU A 35 -32.41 -15.04 -1.63
C LEU A 35 -33.71 -14.83 -0.86
N LEU A 36 -33.70 -14.00 0.18
CA LEU A 36 -34.90 -13.69 0.96
C LEU A 36 -35.98 -13.04 0.08
N VAL A 37 -35.60 -12.07 -0.75
CA VAL A 37 -36.52 -11.44 -1.72
C VAL A 37 -37.07 -12.48 -2.70
N ALA A 38 -36.25 -13.36 -3.24
CA ALA A 38 -36.66 -14.40 -4.15
C ALA A 38 -37.67 -15.39 -3.51
N ILE A 39 -37.43 -15.81 -2.27
CA ILE A 39 -38.31 -16.75 -1.58
C ILE A 39 -39.63 -16.10 -1.17
N PHE A 40 -39.58 -14.91 -0.57
CA PHE A 40 -40.79 -14.29 -0.03
C PHE A 40 -41.59 -13.49 -1.08
N PHE A 41 -40.93 -12.55 -1.74
CA PHE A 41 -41.59 -11.64 -2.65
C PHE A 41 -41.91 -12.28 -4.00
N ASN A 42 -40.93 -12.99 -4.60
CA ASN A 42 -41.17 -13.57 -5.93
C ASN A 42 -42.21 -14.68 -5.89
N SER A 43 -42.25 -15.50 -4.86
CA SER A 43 -43.25 -16.55 -4.68
C SER A 43 -44.66 -15.98 -4.56
N VAL A 44 -44.83 -14.88 -3.81
CA VAL A 44 -46.13 -14.19 -3.67
C VAL A 44 -46.57 -13.55 -5.00
N LEU A 45 -45.62 -12.86 -5.68
CA LEU A 45 -45.92 -12.23 -6.97
C LEU A 45 -46.30 -13.26 -8.03
N VAL A 46 -45.55 -14.37 -8.11
CA VAL A 46 -45.89 -15.47 -9.04
C VAL A 46 -47.26 -16.05 -8.72
N SER A 47 -47.55 -16.30 -7.45
CA SER A 47 -48.89 -16.84 -7.04
C SER A 47 -50.04 -15.90 -7.38
N GLN A 48 -49.85 -14.58 -7.26
CA GLN A 48 -50.92 -13.60 -7.52
C GLN A 48 -51.08 -13.22 -8.98
N TYR A 49 -49.98 -13.11 -9.71
CA TYR A 49 -49.98 -12.51 -11.05
C TYR A 49 -49.73 -13.50 -12.20
N MET A 50 -49.20 -14.69 -11.90
CA MET A 50 -48.96 -15.70 -12.93
C MET A 50 -50.20 -16.51 -13.18
N SER A 51 -50.74 -16.49 -14.40
CA SER A 51 -51.75 -17.37 -14.86
C SER A 51 -51.17 -18.49 -15.71
N VAL A 52 -51.64 -19.73 -15.50
CA VAL A 52 -51.20 -20.90 -16.27
C VAL A 52 -51.78 -20.88 -17.70
N GLU A 53 -52.89 -20.17 -17.92
CA GLU A 53 -53.49 -20.02 -19.24
C GLU A 53 -52.93 -18.78 -19.95
N ASP A 54 -52.20 -18.98 -21.02
CA ASP A 54 -51.76 -17.95 -21.94
C ASP A 54 -52.94 -17.38 -22.75
N LYS A 55 -53.72 -16.49 -22.12
CA LYS A 55 -54.75 -15.74 -22.84
C LYS A 55 -54.10 -14.64 -23.66
N ASP A 56 -54.15 -14.81 -24.97
CA ASP A 56 -53.66 -13.82 -25.92
C ASP A 56 -54.25 -12.44 -25.70
N MET A 57 -53.40 -11.43 -25.54
CA MET A 57 -53.89 -10.05 -25.66
C MET A 57 -54.45 -9.81 -27.07
N PRO A 58 -55.70 -9.39 -27.19
CA PRO A 58 -56.29 -9.06 -28.48
C PRO A 58 -55.50 -7.90 -29.13
N ILE A 59 -55.30 -7.98 -30.43
CA ILE A 59 -54.51 -7.01 -31.19
C ILE A 59 -54.97 -5.56 -30.92
N LYS A 60 -56.28 -5.34 -30.78
CA LYS A 60 -56.83 -4.02 -30.45
C LYS A 60 -56.26 -3.43 -29.14
N LYS A 61 -56.10 -4.25 -28.09
CA LYS A 61 -55.47 -3.81 -26.81
C LYS A 61 -54.01 -3.50 -26.98
N ILE A 62 -53.30 -4.28 -27.77
CA ILE A 62 -51.84 -4.04 -28.03
C ILE A 62 -51.70 -2.71 -28.78
N ILE A 63 -52.48 -2.45 -29.81
CA ILE A 63 -52.44 -1.19 -30.55
C ILE A 63 -52.72 0.01 -29.64
N VAL A 64 -53.74 -0.05 -28.81
CA VAL A 64 -54.08 1.05 -27.90
C VAL A 64 -52.94 1.24 -26.87
N LEU A 65 -52.47 0.15 -26.26
CA LEU A 65 -51.38 0.22 -25.25
C LEU A 65 -50.10 0.78 -25.85
N THR A 66 -49.66 0.27 -27.00
CA THR A 66 -48.43 0.73 -27.63
C THR A 66 -48.52 2.14 -28.16
N SER A 67 -49.69 2.57 -28.63
CA SER A 67 -49.93 3.96 -29.04
C SER A 67 -49.83 4.92 -27.86
N ILE A 68 -50.45 4.59 -26.72
CA ILE A 68 -50.33 5.38 -25.50
C ILE A 68 -48.87 5.43 -25.02
N MET A 69 -48.21 4.27 -24.95
CA MET A 69 -46.79 4.20 -24.54
C MET A 69 -45.89 5.00 -25.47
N SER A 70 -46.08 4.90 -26.77
CA SER A 70 -45.29 5.66 -27.76
C SER A 70 -45.51 7.17 -27.62
N LEU A 71 -46.78 7.59 -27.42
CA LEU A 71 -47.11 9.00 -27.24
C LEU A 71 -46.50 9.58 -25.95
N VAL A 72 -46.67 8.87 -24.85
CA VAL A 72 -46.04 9.25 -23.55
C VAL A 72 -44.53 9.21 -23.64
N GLY A 73 -43.96 8.16 -24.23
CA GLY A 73 -42.49 8.03 -24.36
C GLY A 73 -41.89 9.12 -25.24
N LEU A 74 -42.54 9.47 -26.38
CA LEU A 74 -42.11 10.59 -27.23
C LEU A 74 -42.25 11.94 -26.51
N PHE A 75 -43.34 12.14 -25.78
CA PHE A 75 -43.54 13.35 -25.00
C PHE A 75 -42.40 13.56 -23.97
N ILE A 76 -42.09 12.50 -23.19
CA ILE A 76 -40.96 12.54 -22.21
C ILE A 76 -39.62 12.73 -22.93
N PHE A 77 -39.41 12.11 -24.08
CA PHE A 77 -38.20 12.24 -24.87
C PHE A 77 -37.97 13.70 -25.34
N PHE A 78 -39.05 14.39 -25.77
CA PHE A 78 -38.99 15.78 -26.23
C PHE A 78 -38.84 16.81 -25.09
N ILE A 79 -39.24 16.48 -23.85
CA ILE A 79 -38.97 17.35 -22.68
C ILE A 79 -37.47 17.59 -22.51
N GLY A 80 -36.60 16.64 -22.90
CA GLY A 80 -35.18 16.82 -22.96
C GLY A 80 -34.43 16.50 -21.63
N GLY A 81 -33.17 16.84 -21.56
CA GLY A 81 -32.35 16.61 -20.37
C GLY A 81 -32.17 15.14 -19.98
N SER A 82 -32.13 14.85 -18.68
CA SER A 82 -31.96 13.49 -18.12
C SER A 82 -33.15 12.56 -18.40
N TYR A 83 -34.32 13.08 -18.82
CA TYR A 83 -35.53 12.28 -19.07
C TYR A 83 -35.51 11.58 -20.41
N LYS A 84 -34.62 11.95 -21.35
CA LYS A 84 -34.52 11.29 -22.67
C LYS A 84 -34.36 9.77 -22.59
N ALA A 85 -33.58 9.31 -21.60
CA ALA A 85 -33.36 7.88 -21.40
C ALA A 85 -34.66 7.13 -21.02
N ILE A 86 -35.47 7.74 -20.18
CA ILE A 86 -36.79 7.18 -19.77
C ILE A 86 -37.74 7.15 -20.95
N GLY A 87 -37.82 8.26 -21.71
CA GLY A 87 -38.67 8.33 -22.90
C GLY A 87 -38.32 7.29 -23.96
N SER A 88 -37.01 7.14 -24.26
CA SER A 88 -36.51 6.13 -25.19
C SER A 88 -36.76 4.70 -24.72
N LEU A 89 -36.66 4.42 -23.41
CA LEU A 89 -36.97 3.10 -22.84
C LEU A 89 -38.45 2.73 -23.02
N ILE A 90 -39.38 3.69 -22.83
CA ILE A 90 -40.81 3.46 -23.00
C ILE A 90 -41.13 3.17 -24.47
N VAL A 91 -40.57 3.95 -25.41
CA VAL A 91 -40.73 3.71 -26.84
C VAL A 91 -40.15 2.35 -27.25
N PHE A 92 -38.95 2.03 -26.76
CA PHE A 92 -38.32 0.74 -27.02
C PHE A 92 -39.21 -0.42 -26.54
N THR A 93 -39.78 -0.30 -25.34
CA THR A 93 -40.72 -1.32 -24.80
C THR A 93 -41.95 -1.48 -25.68
N ALA A 94 -42.50 -0.39 -26.20
CA ALA A 94 -43.61 -0.45 -27.12
C ALA A 94 -43.26 -1.18 -28.44
N ILE A 95 -42.08 -0.92 -28.99
CA ILE A 95 -41.56 -1.63 -30.17
C ILE A 95 -41.36 -3.12 -29.85
N MET A 96 -40.79 -3.44 -28.67
CA MET A 96 -40.54 -4.82 -28.23
C MET A 96 -41.83 -5.64 -28.11
N LEU A 97 -42.95 -5.03 -27.70
CA LEU A 97 -44.25 -5.70 -27.67
C LEU A 97 -44.69 -6.15 -29.09
N TRP A 98 -44.41 -5.34 -30.12
CA TRP A 98 -44.66 -5.71 -31.50
C TRP A 98 -43.75 -6.80 -32.01
N VAL A 99 -42.42 -6.68 -31.72
CA VAL A 99 -41.44 -7.71 -32.07
C VAL A 99 -41.78 -9.04 -31.40
N TYR A 100 -42.18 -8.99 -30.11
CA TYR A 100 -42.68 -10.18 -29.41
C TYR A 100 -43.89 -10.80 -30.11
N ARG A 101 -44.90 -10.01 -30.43
CA ARG A 101 -46.13 -10.52 -31.03
C ARG A 101 -45.93 -11.16 -32.40
N PHE A 102 -45.11 -10.56 -33.27
CA PHE A 102 -44.93 -11.02 -34.64
C PHE A 102 -43.80 -12.04 -34.84
N PHE A 103 -42.73 -11.91 -34.09
CA PHE A 103 -41.54 -12.74 -34.28
C PHE A 103 -41.26 -13.66 -33.10
N LEU A 104 -41.15 -13.11 -31.90
CA LEU A 104 -40.65 -13.90 -30.75
C LEU A 104 -41.65 -14.92 -30.25
N ARG A 105 -42.92 -14.65 -30.36
CA ARG A 105 -43.97 -15.57 -29.92
C ARG A 105 -43.95 -16.90 -30.67
N GLY A 106 -43.84 -16.87 -32.00
CA GLY A 106 -43.72 -18.09 -32.78
C GLY A 106 -42.52 -18.92 -32.41
N TRP A 107 -41.40 -18.25 -32.17
CA TRP A 107 -40.18 -18.87 -31.71
C TRP A 107 -40.30 -19.41 -30.28
N ALA A 108 -40.90 -18.63 -29.36
CA ALA A 108 -41.12 -19.05 -27.98
C ALA A 108 -42.00 -20.31 -27.91
N ASN A 109 -43.12 -20.33 -28.66
CA ASN A 109 -44.01 -21.50 -28.74
C ASN A 109 -43.31 -22.71 -29.38
N SER A 110 -42.51 -22.49 -30.42
CA SER A 110 -41.74 -23.57 -31.05
C SER A 110 -40.65 -24.09 -30.09
N PHE A 111 -40.00 -23.22 -29.38
CA PHE A 111 -39.01 -23.60 -28.34
C PHE A 111 -39.68 -24.41 -27.23
N GLN A 112 -40.76 -23.90 -26.66
CA GLN A 112 -41.50 -24.53 -25.57
C GLN A 112 -42.10 -25.89 -25.95
N ASN A 113 -42.63 -26.02 -27.13
CA ASN A 113 -43.33 -27.22 -27.55
C ASN A 113 -42.42 -28.27 -28.24
N ASN A 114 -41.32 -27.85 -28.84
CA ASN A 114 -40.47 -28.73 -29.62
C ASN A 114 -39.05 -28.91 -29.04
N VAL A 115 -38.42 -27.80 -28.62
CA VAL A 115 -37.02 -27.85 -28.17
C VAL A 115 -36.94 -28.26 -26.71
N LEU A 116 -37.73 -27.61 -25.87
CA LEU A 116 -37.68 -27.87 -24.41
C LEU A 116 -38.06 -29.33 -24.08
N PRO A 117 -39.12 -29.95 -24.62
CA PRO A 117 -39.41 -31.34 -24.33
C PRO A 117 -38.34 -32.34 -24.82
N ARG A 118 -37.65 -31.98 -25.93
CA ARG A 118 -36.50 -32.81 -26.40
C ARG A 118 -35.34 -32.72 -25.44
N LEU A 119 -35.05 -31.51 -24.91
CA LEU A 119 -33.99 -31.28 -23.94
C LEU A 119 -34.32 -31.97 -22.61
N GLU A 120 -35.56 -31.87 -22.13
CA GLU A 120 -36.06 -32.57 -20.93
C GLU A 120 -35.94 -34.10 -21.07
N SER A 121 -36.38 -34.67 -22.19
CA SER A 121 -36.28 -36.09 -22.41
C SER A 121 -34.86 -36.58 -22.63
N TRP A 122 -33.95 -35.75 -23.16
CA TRP A 122 -32.55 -36.01 -23.21
C TRP A 122 -31.92 -36.01 -21.78
N TYR A 123 -32.21 -34.97 -20.99
CA TYR A 123 -31.74 -34.88 -19.60
C TYR A 123 -32.27 -36.02 -18.75
N GLU A 124 -33.56 -36.33 -18.84
CA GLU A 124 -34.16 -37.47 -18.14
C GLU A 124 -33.45 -38.78 -18.44
N ARG A 125 -33.14 -39.04 -19.72
CA ARG A 125 -32.39 -40.22 -20.13
C ARG A 125 -30.97 -40.29 -19.55
N GLN A 126 -30.30 -39.12 -19.53
CA GLN A 126 -28.95 -39.06 -18.94
C GLN A 126 -29.01 -39.26 -17.41
N LEU A 127 -29.98 -38.62 -16.76
CA LEU A 127 -30.17 -38.73 -15.33
C LEU A 127 -30.53 -40.19 -14.93
N LYS A 128 -31.46 -40.84 -15.66
CA LYS A 128 -31.77 -42.24 -15.42
C LYS A 128 -30.55 -43.16 -15.60
N ARG A 129 -29.73 -42.92 -16.62
CA ARG A 129 -28.47 -43.65 -16.78
C ARG A 129 -27.50 -43.44 -15.63
N ALA A 130 -27.37 -42.17 -15.21
CA ALA A 130 -26.49 -41.82 -14.11
C ALA A 130 -26.93 -42.40 -12.75
N MET A 131 -28.23 -42.61 -12.55
CA MET A 131 -28.81 -43.09 -11.29
C MET A 131 -29.10 -44.60 -11.27
N THR A 132 -28.90 -45.30 -12.37
CA THR A 132 -29.26 -46.75 -12.47
C THR A 132 -28.02 -47.65 -12.34
N GLY A 133 -28.16 -48.74 -11.59
CA GLY A 133 -27.13 -49.76 -11.47
C GLY A 133 -25.84 -49.28 -10.76
N TRP A 134 -24.69 -49.59 -11.34
CA TRP A 134 -23.38 -49.23 -10.80
C TRP A 134 -22.92 -47.81 -11.16
N SER A 135 -23.66 -47.13 -12.06
CA SER A 135 -23.31 -45.79 -12.58
C SER A 135 -23.15 -44.73 -11.51
N PRO A 136 -24.01 -44.60 -10.46
CA PRO A 136 -23.82 -43.62 -9.39
C PRO A 136 -22.48 -43.81 -8.66
N TYR A 137 -22.10 -45.03 -8.35
CA TYR A 137 -20.86 -45.32 -7.66
C TYR A 137 -19.64 -44.96 -8.52
N VAL A 138 -19.67 -45.27 -9.82
CA VAL A 138 -18.62 -44.91 -10.77
C VAL A 138 -18.49 -43.41 -10.91
N LEU A 139 -19.59 -42.67 -11.00
CA LEU A 139 -19.59 -41.21 -11.11
C LEU A 139 -19.05 -40.55 -9.85
N ILE A 140 -19.52 -40.99 -8.67
CA ILE A 140 -19.03 -40.43 -7.38
C ILE A 140 -17.54 -40.73 -7.22
N THR A 141 -17.13 -41.99 -7.40
CA THR A 141 -15.71 -42.37 -7.29
C THR A 141 -14.86 -41.65 -8.34
N GLY A 142 -15.34 -41.57 -9.58
CA GLY A 142 -14.68 -40.82 -10.66
C GLY A 142 -14.51 -39.32 -10.32
N THR A 143 -15.51 -38.70 -9.72
CA THR A 143 -15.42 -37.30 -9.26
C THR A 143 -14.35 -37.15 -8.18
N PHE A 144 -14.32 -38.05 -7.19
CA PHE A 144 -13.28 -38.02 -6.15
C PHE A 144 -11.87 -38.22 -6.72
N ILE A 145 -11.72 -39.20 -7.64
CA ILE A 145 -10.43 -39.44 -8.32
C ILE A 145 -10.00 -38.21 -9.10
N LEU A 146 -10.90 -37.59 -9.88
CA LEU A 146 -10.62 -36.39 -10.65
C LEU A 146 -10.22 -35.22 -9.74
N LEU A 147 -10.88 -35.06 -8.59
CA LEU A 147 -10.55 -34.08 -7.58
C LEU A 147 -9.15 -34.30 -7.00
N ILE A 148 -8.81 -35.56 -6.65
CA ILE A 148 -7.47 -35.92 -6.15
C ILE A 148 -6.42 -35.63 -7.24
N VAL A 149 -6.68 -35.99 -8.49
CA VAL A 149 -5.76 -35.72 -9.61
C VAL A 149 -5.57 -34.22 -9.80
N ALA A 150 -6.63 -33.43 -9.74
CA ALA A 150 -6.54 -31.98 -9.86
C ALA A 150 -5.71 -31.35 -8.73
N PHE A 151 -5.97 -31.73 -7.48
CA PHE A 151 -5.19 -31.25 -6.34
C PHE A 151 -3.73 -31.71 -6.37
N SER A 152 -3.49 -32.98 -6.76
CA SER A 152 -2.14 -33.51 -6.87
C SER A 152 -1.37 -32.83 -8.02
N GLY A 153 -2.02 -32.60 -9.15
CA GLY A 153 -1.44 -31.88 -10.29
C GLY A 153 -1.08 -30.44 -9.94
N PHE A 154 -1.99 -29.75 -9.23
CA PHE A 154 -1.73 -28.42 -8.73
C PHE A 154 -0.57 -28.38 -7.72
N GLY A 155 -0.56 -29.30 -6.74
CA GLY A 155 0.53 -29.42 -5.76
C GLY A 155 1.88 -29.73 -6.41
N MET A 156 1.89 -30.57 -7.45
CA MET A 156 3.10 -30.90 -8.20
C MET A 156 3.59 -29.70 -9.03
N SER A 157 2.67 -28.91 -9.58
CA SER A 157 2.99 -27.67 -10.29
C SER A 157 3.58 -26.60 -9.36
N LEU A 158 3.05 -26.47 -8.14
CA LEU A 158 3.62 -25.60 -7.10
C LEU A 158 5.03 -26.07 -6.69
N LYS A 159 5.21 -27.38 -6.44
CA LYS A 159 6.51 -27.94 -6.05
C LYS A 159 7.56 -27.79 -7.15
N SER A 160 7.18 -27.85 -8.41
CA SER A 160 8.06 -27.66 -9.56
C SER A 160 8.29 -26.18 -9.92
N GLN A 161 7.78 -25.24 -9.13
CA GLN A 161 7.85 -23.78 -9.35
C GLN A 161 7.30 -23.32 -10.71
N ARG A 162 6.52 -24.15 -11.39
CA ARG A 162 5.86 -23.78 -12.65
C ARG A 162 4.66 -22.86 -12.44
N THR A 163 4.03 -22.96 -11.26
CA THR A 163 2.90 -22.14 -10.85
C THR A 163 3.24 -21.46 -9.53
N LYS A 164 3.02 -20.15 -9.46
CA LYS A 164 3.12 -19.37 -8.22
C LYS A 164 1.72 -18.99 -7.77
N VAL A 165 1.46 -19.05 -6.49
CA VAL A 165 0.24 -18.52 -5.89
C VAL A 165 0.58 -17.15 -5.33
N GLU A 166 0.28 -16.12 -6.10
CA GLU A 166 0.46 -14.72 -5.71
C GLU A 166 -0.91 -14.08 -5.63
N PHE A 167 -1.16 -13.38 -4.53
CA PHE A 167 -2.43 -12.67 -4.36
C PHE A 167 -2.44 -11.38 -5.21
N PHE A 168 -1.34 -10.65 -5.19
CA PHE A 168 -1.04 -9.58 -6.11
C PHE A 168 0.10 -10.05 -7.03
N PRO A 169 -0.18 -10.25 -8.32
CA PRO A 169 0.87 -10.65 -9.24
C PRO A 169 1.93 -9.55 -9.34
N ASP A 170 3.16 -9.99 -9.50
CA ASP A 170 4.31 -9.12 -9.71
C ASP A 170 4.13 -8.35 -11.02
N ASN A 171 3.71 -7.09 -10.92
CA ASN A 171 3.51 -6.23 -12.08
C ASN A 171 4.82 -5.57 -12.52
N LYS A 172 4.86 -5.23 -13.80
CA LYS A 172 5.93 -4.39 -14.35
C LYS A 172 5.92 -3.04 -13.66
N PRO A 173 7.08 -2.53 -13.23
CA PRO A 173 7.15 -1.27 -12.49
C PRO A 173 6.59 -0.10 -13.28
N ASN A 174 5.83 0.75 -12.59
CA ASN A 174 5.44 2.08 -13.06
C ASN A 174 6.36 3.17 -12.50
N GLN A 175 7.10 2.85 -11.45
CA GLN A 175 8.15 3.69 -10.91
C GLN A 175 9.39 2.83 -10.61
N ILE A 176 10.55 3.40 -10.89
CA ILE A 176 11.84 2.87 -10.43
C ILE A 176 12.32 3.81 -9.32
N ILE A 177 12.49 3.25 -8.13
CA ILE A 177 12.84 4.02 -6.93
C ILE A 177 14.23 3.58 -6.48
N VAL A 178 15.16 4.52 -6.43
CA VAL A 178 16.51 4.29 -5.94
C VAL A 178 16.60 4.91 -4.55
N TYR A 179 16.70 4.08 -3.52
CA TYR A 179 16.99 4.51 -2.15
C TYR A 179 18.48 4.54 -1.91
N ILE A 180 18.93 5.59 -1.27
CA ILE A 180 20.34 5.88 -0.96
C ILE A 180 20.44 6.12 0.54
N GLU A 181 21.18 5.31 1.24
CA GLU A 181 21.29 5.39 2.70
C GLU A 181 22.73 5.41 3.16
N TYR A 182 23.09 6.44 3.88
CA TYR A 182 24.32 6.53 4.67
C TYR A 182 24.07 6.11 6.12
N PRO A 183 25.12 5.80 6.90
CA PRO A 183 24.98 5.67 8.34
C PRO A 183 24.34 6.91 8.96
N GLU A 184 23.50 6.70 9.96
CA GLU A 184 22.80 7.78 10.64
C GLU A 184 23.80 8.79 11.25
N GLY A 185 23.42 10.07 11.27
CA GLY A 185 24.33 11.15 11.66
C GLY A 185 25.15 11.73 10.51
N THR A 186 25.03 11.18 9.31
CA THR A 186 25.68 11.78 8.13
C THR A 186 25.05 13.13 7.79
N ASP A 187 25.90 14.11 7.48
CA ASP A 187 25.49 15.46 7.08
C ASP A 187 24.71 15.41 5.75
N ILE A 188 23.59 16.12 5.70
CA ILE A 188 22.75 16.23 4.52
C ILE A 188 23.48 16.69 3.26
N LYS A 189 24.54 17.51 3.39
CA LYS A 189 25.37 17.94 2.26
C LYS A 189 26.15 16.79 1.64
N LYS A 190 26.63 15.85 2.47
CA LYS A 190 27.33 14.65 2.00
C LYS A 190 26.35 13.76 1.26
N THR A 191 25.14 13.55 1.83
CA THR A 191 24.07 12.78 1.22
C THR A 191 23.61 13.41 -0.11
N ASN A 192 23.43 14.73 -0.13
CA ASN A 192 23.05 15.46 -1.35
C ASN A 192 24.12 15.34 -2.45
N LYS A 193 25.40 15.40 -2.07
CA LYS A 193 26.50 15.25 -3.04
C LYS A 193 26.49 13.90 -3.71
N ILE A 194 26.34 12.83 -2.93
CA ILE A 194 26.27 11.46 -3.49
C ILE A 194 24.98 11.23 -4.29
N THR A 195 23.85 11.72 -3.80
CA THR A 195 22.57 11.60 -4.51
C THR A 195 22.64 12.23 -5.89
N LYS A 196 23.26 13.41 -6.03
CA LYS A 196 23.50 14.05 -7.33
C LYS A 196 24.42 13.24 -8.26
N GLN A 197 25.42 12.56 -7.70
CA GLN A 197 26.29 11.68 -8.50
C GLN A 197 25.54 10.45 -9.00
N ILE A 198 24.73 9.85 -8.11
CA ILE A 198 23.89 8.69 -8.44
C ILE A 198 22.81 9.09 -9.43
N GLU A 199 22.15 10.24 -9.24
CA GLU A 199 21.15 10.80 -10.16
C GLU A 199 21.71 10.94 -11.58
N LYS A 200 22.90 11.53 -11.72
CA LYS A 200 23.56 11.65 -13.01
C LYS A 200 23.79 10.29 -13.68
N ARG A 201 24.18 9.29 -12.91
CA ARG A 201 24.42 7.94 -13.41
C ARG A 201 23.13 7.23 -13.78
N VAL A 202 22.10 7.37 -12.96
CA VAL A 202 20.74 6.87 -13.23
C VAL A 202 20.22 7.53 -14.50
N SER A 203 20.33 8.85 -14.63
CA SER A 203 19.88 9.58 -15.82
C SER A 203 20.58 9.10 -17.09
N THR A 204 21.89 8.79 -17.04
CA THR A 204 22.60 8.21 -18.20
C THR A 204 21.98 6.90 -18.69
N VAL A 205 21.46 6.07 -17.79
CA VAL A 205 20.76 4.82 -18.14
C VAL A 205 19.37 5.10 -18.66
N LEU A 206 18.61 5.98 -17.99
CA LEU A 206 17.22 6.28 -18.29
C LEU A 206 17.05 7.06 -19.60
N TYR A 207 18.01 7.91 -19.94
CA TYR A 207 18.01 8.73 -21.15
C TYR A 207 19.00 8.19 -22.21
N SER A 208 19.23 6.86 -22.24
CA SER A 208 19.99 6.25 -23.33
C SER A 208 19.20 6.25 -24.62
N ASP A 209 19.89 6.24 -25.77
CA ASP A 209 19.33 6.30 -27.13
C ASP A 209 18.19 5.27 -27.36
N ASN A 210 18.23 4.15 -26.65
CA ASN A 210 17.20 3.11 -26.74
C ASN A 210 15.80 3.55 -26.25
N TYR A 211 15.71 4.63 -25.49
CA TYR A 211 14.48 5.15 -24.87
C TYR A 211 14.13 6.57 -25.34
N MET A 212 14.96 7.13 -26.23
CA MET A 212 14.79 8.46 -26.77
C MET A 212 14.26 8.42 -28.21
N ASP A 213 13.48 9.44 -28.57
CA ASP A 213 12.99 9.70 -29.90
C ASP A 213 13.25 11.21 -30.14
N ASP A 214 14.38 11.54 -30.75
CA ASP A 214 14.95 12.86 -30.71
C ASP A 214 15.11 13.38 -29.28
N ASP A 215 14.44 14.45 -28.90
CA ASP A 215 14.44 15.02 -27.54
C ASP A 215 13.37 14.43 -26.61
N TYR A 216 12.57 13.46 -27.08
CA TYR A 216 11.45 12.89 -26.33
C TYR A 216 11.77 11.51 -25.77
N ASN A 217 11.70 11.37 -24.44
CA ASN A 217 11.81 10.06 -23.79
C ASN A 217 10.42 9.39 -23.73
N PHE A 218 10.25 8.29 -24.49
CA PHE A 218 8.98 7.57 -24.55
C PHE A 218 8.79 6.56 -23.40
N MET A 219 9.84 6.28 -22.60
CA MET A 219 9.76 5.42 -21.42
C MET A 219 9.58 6.20 -20.13
N ILE A 220 10.32 7.28 -19.93
CA ILE A 220 10.37 8.05 -18.69
C ILE A 220 9.52 9.31 -18.81
N GLU A 221 8.68 9.54 -17.81
CA GLU A 221 7.87 10.75 -17.70
C GLU A 221 8.58 11.83 -16.89
N SER A 222 9.12 11.46 -15.74
CA SER A 222 9.82 12.40 -14.86
C SER A 222 10.82 11.67 -13.95
N VAL A 223 11.84 12.41 -13.51
CA VAL A 223 12.81 11.95 -12.51
C VAL A 223 12.86 12.99 -11.39
N VAL A 224 12.61 12.56 -10.17
CA VAL A 224 12.59 13.44 -8.98
C VAL A 224 13.57 12.91 -7.96
N SER A 225 14.48 13.77 -7.50
CA SER A 225 15.44 13.47 -6.45
C SER A 225 15.08 14.19 -5.16
N GLN A 226 15.06 13.48 -4.05
CA GLN A 226 14.76 13.98 -2.71
C GLN A 226 15.90 13.63 -1.76
N VAL A 227 16.24 14.54 -0.84
CA VAL A 227 17.29 14.31 0.16
C VAL A 227 16.80 14.81 1.51
N GLY A 228 16.89 13.96 2.52
CA GLY A 228 16.43 14.27 3.87
C GLY A 228 14.93 14.08 4.01
N GLU A 229 14.17 15.13 3.78
CA GLU A 229 12.71 15.10 3.85
C GLU A 229 12.13 14.29 2.68
N GLY A 230 11.22 13.36 2.99
CA GLY A 230 10.56 12.51 1.99
C GLY A 230 11.46 11.44 1.34
N ALA A 231 12.73 11.32 1.76
CA ALA A 231 13.65 10.34 1.20
C ALA A 231 13.55 8.95 1.83
N GLY A 232 12.75 8.78 2.90
CA GLY A 232 12.54 7.48 3.55
C GLY A 232 11.77 6.49 2.68
N ASN A 233 12.00 5.21 2.95
CA ASN A 233 11.21 4.13 2.36
C ASN A 233 9.95 3.92 3.20
N PRO A 234 8.72 4.08 2.64
CA PRO A 234 7.48 3.91 3.39
C PRO A 234 7.31 2.52 4.02
N GLU A 235 7.89 1.50 3.42
CA GLU A 235 7.77 0.12 3.89
C GLU A 235 8.66 -0.16 5.11
N THR A 236 9.88 0.40 5.13
CA THR A 236 10.85 0.15 6.20
C THR A 236 10.86 1.25 7.26
N ASP A 237 10.68 2.50 6.85
CA ASP A 237 10.72 3.65 7.76
C ASP A 237 9.36 4.02 8.36
N GLY A 238 8.30 3.25 8.03
CA GLY A 238 6.96 3.39 8.58
C GLY A 238 6.24 4.67 8.16
N GLY A 239 6.55 5.22 6.99
CA GLY A 239 5.93 6.45 6.48
C GLY A 239 6.25 7.68 7.33
N SER A 240 7.33 7.65 8.11
CA SER A 240 7.73 8.74 8.99
C SER A 240 7.99 10.01 8.19
N ALA A 241 7.32 11.09 8.57
CA ALA A 241 7.62 12.45 8.10
C ALA A 241 8.90 13.03 8.75
N ALA A 242 9.69 12.20 9.44
CA ALA A 242 10.91 12.63 10.09
C ALA A 242 11.96 13.04 9.05
N GLU A 243 12.67 14.12 9.33
CA GLU A 243 13.85 14.49 8.56
C GLU A 243 14.93 13.42 8.70
N MET A 244 15.35 12.84 7.59
CA MET A 244 16.37 11.80 7.52
C MET A 244 17.57 12.29 6.69
N PRO A 245 18.45 13.16 7.24
CA PRO A 245 19.52 13.80 6.49
C PRO A 245 20.52 12.82 5.87
N HIS A 246 20.56 11.59 6.36
CA HIS A 246 21.40 10.50 5.86
C HIS A 246 20.81 9.72 4.68
N LYS A 247 19.52 10.02 4.30
CA LYS A 247 18.82 9.32 3.22
C LYS A 247 18.59 10.21 1.99
N GLY A 248 18.72 9.60 0.83
CA GLY A 248 18.34 10.15 -0.47
C GLY A 248 17.44 9.19 -1.22
N LYS A 249 16.60 9.73 -2.09
CA LYS A 249 15.68 8.95 -2.93
C LYS A 249 15.62 9.56 -4.32
N ILE A 250 15.71 8.73 -5.35
CA ILE A 250 15.50 9.12 -6.74
C ILE A 250 14.32 8.29 -7.25
N THR A 251 13.27 8.96 -7.67
CA THR A 251 12.07 8.32 -8.23
C THR A 251 11.97 8.66 -9.71
N ALA A 252 12.07 7.65 -10.56
CA ALA A 252 11.82 7.75 -11.98
C ALA A 252 10.42 7.21 -12.28
N SER A 253 9.50 8.08 -12.66
CA SER A 253 8.15 7.72 -13.10
C SER A 253 8.18 7.27 -14.54
N ILE A 254 7.61 6.12 -14.82
CA ILE A 254 7.56 5.52 -16.16
C ILE A 254 6.22 5.86 -16.79
N ARG A 255 6.21 6.19 -18.08
CA ARG A 255 4.98 6.51 -18.82
C ARG A 255 4.01 5.34 -18.84
N GLU A 256 2.74 5.60 -19.15
CA GLU A 256 1.72 4.57 -19.30
C GLU A 256 2.14 3.51 -20.35
N TYR A 257 1.74 2.27 -20.11
CA TYR A 257 2.12 1.11 -20.91
C TYR A 257 1.94 1.31 -22.43
N LYS A 258 0.87 2.00 -22.84
CA LYS A 258 0.56 2.29 -24.25
C LYS A 258 1.66 3.09 -24.98
N TYR A 259 2.45 3.88 -24.26
CA TYR A 259 3.52 4.71 -24.84
C TYR A 259 4.88 4.01 -24.84
N ARG A 260 5.06 2.92 -24.09
CA ARG A 260 6.35 2.23 -23.87
C ARG A 260 6.83 1.39 -25.07
N ARG A 261 6.11 1.41 -26.19
CA ARG A 261 6.44 0.66 -27.43
C ARG A 261 6.73 -0.84 -27.21
N GLY A 262 6.07 -1.45 -26.21
CA GLY A 262 6.27 -2.86 -25.85
C GLY A 262 7.54 -3.16 -25.04
N LEU A 263 8.33 -2.16 -24.68
CA LEU A 263 9.52 -2.35 -23.85
C LEU A 263 9.14 -2.64 -22.38
N ASP A 264 9.96 -3.48 -21.76
CA ASP A 264 9.75 -3.93 -20.40
C ASP A 264 10.46 -3.00 -19.40
N SER A 265 9.68 -2.40 -18.51
CA SER A 265 10.20 -1.53 -17.46
C SER A 265 11.00 -2.28 -16.38
N GLU A 266 10.79 -3.60 -16.22
CA GLU A 266 11.60 -4.41 -15.31
C GLU A 266 13.04 -4.56 -15.82
N ILE A 267 13.22 -4.70 -17.13
CA ILE A 267 14.55 -4.73 -17.76
C ILE A 267 15.28 -3.40 -17.51
N LEU A 268 14.55 -2.28 -17.59
CA LEU A 268 15.11 -0.96 -17.30
C LEU A 268 15.54 -0.84 -15.83
N ARG A 269 14.71 -1.30 -14.88
CA ARG A 269 15.05 -1.35 -13.47
C ARG A 269 16.32 -2.16 -13.20
N GLN A 270 16.44 -3.33 -13.82
CA GLN A 270 17.63 -4.19 -13.71
C GLN A 270 18.88 -3.51 -14.27
N LYS A 271 18.77 -2.78 -15.38
CA LYS A 271 19.89 -1.98 -15.92
C LYS A 271 20.33 -0.87 -14.96
N VAL A 272 19.37 -0.16 -14.33
CA VAL A 272 19.67 0.84 -13.30
C VAL A 272 20.35 0.19 -12.10
N GLN A 273 19.87 -0.95 -11.63
CA GLN A 273 20.47 -1.69 -10.53
C GLN A 273 21.92 -2.13 -10.86
N ALA A 274 22.14 -2.71 -12.03
CA ALA A 274 23.47 -3.11 -12.50
C ALA A 274 24.44 -1.94 -12.60
N ALA A 275 23.96 -0.76 -13.03
CA ALA A 275 24.74 0.45 -13.14
C ALA A 275 25.16 1.05 -11.78
N LEU A 276 24.51 0.66 -10.68
CA LEU A 276 24.77 1.21 -9.35
C LEU A 276 25.47 0.20 -8.41
N THR A 277 25.35 -1.09 -8.69
CA THR A 277 25.89 -2.15 -7.82
C THR A 277 27.42 -2.07 -7.68
N GLY A 278 27.90 -2.04 -6.44
CA GLY A 278 29.34 -2.13 -6.11
C GLY A 278 30.18 -0.89 -6.40
N ILE A 279 29.58 0.24 -6.80
CA ILE A 279 30.33 1.42 -7.25
C ILE A 279 30.57 2.43 -6.13
N TYR A 280 29.69 2.49 -5.14
CA TYR A 280 29.72 3.50 -4.08
C TYR A 280 29.99 2.84 -2.72
N PRO A 281 31.26 2.69 -2.28
CA PRO A 281 31.57 2.06 -1.00
C PRO A 281 31.04 2.92 0.16
N GLY A 282 30.52 2.27 1.19
CA GLY A 282 30.00 2.92 2.39
C GLY A 282 28.65 3.61 2.23
N VAL A 283 27.96 3.36 1.12
CA VAL A 283 26.56 3.80 0.86
C VAL A 283 25.74 2.57 0.54
N LEU A 284 24.65 2.40 1.23
CA LEU A 284 23.66 1.40 0.88
C LEU A 284 22.76 1.95 -0.24
N ILE A 285 22.66 1.23 -1.35
CA ILE A 285 21.80 1.60 -2.48
C ILE A 285 20.90 0.43 -2.79
N SER A 286 19.57 0.66 -2.76
CA SER A 286 18.60 -0.30 -3.25
C SER A 286 17.80 0.29 -4.42
N VAL A 287 17.49 -0.56 -5.41
CA VAL A 287 16.68 -0.18 -6.57
C VAL A 287 15.39 -1.00 -6.55
N GLU A 288 14.33 -0.35 -6.17
CA GLU A 288 13.03 -0.96 -5.92
C GLU A 288 12.01 -0.51 -6.98
N LYS A 289 10.90 -1.19 -7.05
CA LYS A 289 9.73 -0.81 -7.86
C LYS A 289 8.63 -0.28 -6.94
N ASP A 290 7.64 0.38 -7.53
CA ASP A 290 6.43 0.78 -6.84
C ASP A 290 5.70 -0.46 -6.26
N ALA A 291 5.30 -0.37 -4.99
CA ALA A 291 4.52 -1.41 -4.34
C ALA A 291 3.08 -1.42 -4.90
N ASN A 292 2.60 -2.60 -5.29
CA ASN A 292 1.22 -2.82 -5.70
C ASN A 292 0.46 -3.53 -4.58
N GLY A 293 -0.63 -2.93 -4.14
CA GLY A 293 -1.46 -3.48 -3.07
C GLY A 293 -1.26 -2.81 -1.72
N PRO A 294 -1.86 -3.34 -0.65
CA PRO A 294 -1.64 -2.81 0.69
C PRO A 294 -0.19 -3.01 1.13
N PRO A 295 0.37 -2.10 1.92
CA PRO A 295 1.75 -2.22 2.40
C PRO A 295 1.87 -3.47 3.27
N VAL A 296 2.64 -4.43 2.82
CA VAL A 296 2.87 -5.71 3.51
C VAL A 296 4.22 -5.78 4.23
N GLY A 297 5.05 -4.75 4.09
CA GLY A 297 6.42 -4.72 4.60
C GLY A 297 7.40 -5.53 3.75
N ALA A 298 8.62 -5.66 4.23
CA ALA A 298 9.66 -6.45 3.56
C ALA A 298 9.26 -7.94 3.45
N PRO A 299 9.78 -8.68 2.45
CA PRO A 299 9.49 -10.12 2.30
C PRO A 299 9.73 -10.92 3.57
N ILE A 300 10.84 -10.67 4.26
CA ILE A 300 11.14 -11.19 5.59
C ILE A 300 10.91 -10.06 6.58
N ASN A 301 9.92 -10.21 7.45
CA ASN A 301 9.51 -9.18 8.40
C ASN A 301 9.12 -9.83 9.72
N ILE A 302 9.89 -9.55 10.78
CA ILE A 302 9.75 -10.13 12.11
C ILE A 302 9.51 -9.01 13.10
N GLU A 303 8.30 -8.88 13.59
CA GLU A 303 7.90 -7.85 14.54
C GLU A 303 8.05 -8.34 15.97
N ILE A 304 8.75 -7.58 16.78
CA ILE A 304 8.99 -7.82 18.20
C ILE A 304 8.22 -6.77 18.98
N GLN A 305 7.25 -7.20 19.76
CA GLN A 305 6.32 -6.31 20.46
C GLN A 305 6.47 -6.45 21.97
N GLY A 306 6.43 -5.34 22.70
CA GLY A 306 6.53 -5.30 24.16
C GLY A 306 6.40 -3.89 24.72
N ASP A 307 6.63 -3.74 26.02
CA ASP A 307 6.41 -2.47 26.73
C ASP A 307 7.71 -1.66 26.91
N ASP A 308 8.88 -2.29 27.03
CA ASP A 308 10.16 -1.62 27.14
C ASP A 308 10.88 -1.57 25.78
N TYR A 309 11.04 -0.35 25.26
CA TYR A 309 11.62 -0.15 23.92
C TYR A 309 13.12 -0.50 23.85
N VAL A 310 13.88 -0.27 24.94
CA VAL A 310 15.30 -0.59 24.97
C VAL A 310 15.50 -2.10 25.02
N GLU A 311 14.66 -2.80 25.77
CA GLU A 311 14.66 -4.26 25.83
C GLU A 311 14.32 -4.87 24.47
N LEU A 312 13.31 -4.30 23.77
CA LEU A 312 12.95 -4.74 22.41
C LEU A 312 14.11 -4.61 21.44
N ILE A 313 14.86 -3.53 21.50
CA ILE A 313 16.05 -3.32 20.65
C ILE A 313 17.12 -4.38 20.93
N ASN A 314 17.43 -4.61 22.20
CA ASN A 314 18.43 -5.60 22.59
C ASN A 314 18.04 -7.02 22.14
N VAL A 315 16.73 -7.35 22.23
CA VAL A 315 16.21 -8.62 21.73
C VAL A 315 16.30 -8.69 20.21
N ALA A 316 15.98 -7.61 19.51
CA ALA A 316 16.08 -7.54 18.05
C ALA A 316 17.52 -7.71 17.55
N GLU A 317 18.49 -7.05 18.22
CA GLU A 317 19.92 -7.21 17.93
C GLU A 317 20.37 -8.66 18.18
N SER A 318 20.03 -9.22 19.34
CA SER A 318 20.37 -10.61 19.68
C SER A 318 19.75 -11.61 18.71
N MET A 319 18.52 -11.37 18.29
CA MET A 319 17.80 -12.21 17.32
C MET A 319 18.46 -12.11 15.93
N ARG A 320 18.75 -10.89 15.45
CA ARG A 320 19.45 -10.69 14.19
C ARG A 320 20.77 -11.44 14.17
N ASP A 321 21.57 -11.27 15.22
CA ASP A 321 22.87 -11.89 15.33
C ASP A 321 22.77 -13.41 15.42
N TYR A 322 21.79 -13.94 16.16
CA TYR A 322 21.50 -15.37 16.21
C TYR A 322 21.14 -15.94 14.83
N ILE A 323 20.23 -15.29 14.09
CA ILE A 323 19.83 -15.74 12.75
C ILE A 323 21.04 -15.70 11.79
N ASN A 324 21.88 -14.67 11.87
CA ASN A 324 23.09 -14.55 11.06
C ASN A 324 24.08 -15.71 11.33
N THR A 325 24.23 -16.17 12.60
CA THR A 325 25.09 -17.34 12.91
C THR A 325 24.59 -18.64 12.27
N LYS A 326 23.29 -18.72 11.94
CA LYS A 326 22.70 -19.91 11.32
C LYS A 326 22.88 -19.97 9.80
N SER A 327 23.34 -18.89 9.19
CA SER A 327 23.59 -18.80 7.74
C SER A 327 22.44 -19.36 6.90
N ILE A 328 21.20 -18.95 7.20
CA ILE A 328 19.99 -19.44 6.52
C ILE A 328 20.01 -18.95 5.08
N SER A 329 19.99 -19.89 4.13
CA SER A 329 19.94 -19.55 2.70
C SER A 329 18.63 -18.83 2.34
N GLY A 330 18.73 -17.80 1.50
CA GLY A 330 17.57 -17.02 1.02
C GLY A 330 17.39 -15.69 1.73
N ILE A 331 18.20 -15.36 2.73
CA ILE A 331 18.25 -14.06 3.40
C ILE A 331 19.34 -13.23 2.74
N ASP A 332 19.04 -11.97 2.38
CA ASP A 332 20.05 -11.03 1.90
C ASP A 332 20.82 -10.43 3.09
N GLU A 333 20.34 -9.36 3.66
CA GLU A 333 20.93 -8.72 4.83
C GLU A 333 19.83 -8.41 5.86
N LEU A 334 19.99 -8.93 7.08
CA LEU A 334 19.07 -8.64 8.19
C LEU A 334 19.33 -7.28 8.78
N LYS A 335 18.33 -6.42 8.77
CA LYS A 335 18.31 -5.07 9.31
C LYS A 335 17.30 -4.94 10.42
N ILE A 336 17.50 -3.93 11.27
CA ILE A 336 16.59 -3.53 12.33
C ILE A 336 16.06 -2.14 11.99
N ASP A 337 14.75 -1.94 12.13
CA ASP A 337 14.06 -0.69 11.78
C ASP A 337 14.22 0.43 12.84
N VAL A 338 15.21 0.31 13.71
CA VAL A 338 15.49 1.27 14.79
C VAL A 338 16.75 2.04 14.50
N ASN A 339 16.62 3.36 14.50
CA ASN A 339 17.74 4.29 14.44
C ASN A 339 18.09 4.73 15.84
N ARG A 340 19.18 4.16 16.40
CA ARG A 340 19.63 4.35 17.77
C ARG A 340 20.56 5.55 17.94
N ASP A 341 21.28 5.92 16.89
CA ASP A 341 22.44 6.81 16.96
C ASP A 341 22.16 8.21 16.38
N LYS A 342 20.90 8.67 16.42
CA LYS A 342 20.60 10.04 15.98
C LYS A 342 21.34 11.02 16.88
N PRO A 343 22.36 11.72 16.38
CA PRO A 343 23.11 12.68 17.20
C PRO A 343 22.20 13.84 17.58
N GLY A 344 22.16 14.12 18.86
CA GLY A 344 21.39 15.21 19.43
C GLY A 344 22.23 16.06 20.38
N MET A 345 21.90 17.34 20.48
CA MET A 345 22.45 18.23 21.46
C MET A 345 21.35 18.61 22.46
N LYS A 346 21.48 18.10 23.69
CA LYS A 346 20.57 18.43 24.78
C LYS A 346 21.10 19.64 25.53
N VAL A 347 20.33 20.71 25.62
CA VAL A 347 20.66 21.89 26.41
C VAL A 347 20.00 21.75 27.78
N LEU A 348 20.80 21.69 28.82
CA LEU A 348 20.38 21.59 30.20
C LEU A 348 20.49 22.96 30.86
N VAL A 349 19.33 23.51 31.29
CA VAL A 349 19.28 24.79 31.98
C VAL A 349 19.36 24.57 33.50
N ASP A 350 20.33 25.18 34.15
CA ASP A 350 20.43 25.26 35.61
C ASP A 350 19.33 26.21 36.14
N ARG A 351 18.24 25.64 36.62
CA ARG A 351 17.08 26.40 37.07
C ARG A 351 17.35 27.28 38.27
N LYS A 352 18.28 26.87 39.13
CA LYS A 352 18.66 27.64 40.31
C LYS A 352 19.43 28.91 39.92
N LYS A 353 20.48 28.74 39.13
CA LYS A 353 21.25 29.89 38.60
C LYS A 353 20.40 30.81 37.73
N ALA A 354 19.55 30.24 36.88
CA ALA A 354 18.64 31.02 36.04
C ALA A 354 17.70 31.86 36.90
N GLY A 355 17.10 31.30 37.98
CA GLY A 355 16.27 32.01 38.92
C GLY A 355 17.00 33.11 39.69
N GLU A 356 18.23 32.85 40.16
CA GLU A 356 19.10 33.85 40.84
C GLU A 356 19.43 35.05 39.95
N LEU A 357 19.61 34.78 38.64
CA LEU A 357 19.89 35.83 37.64
C LEU A 357 18.63 36.47 37.06
N GLY A 358 17.45 35.94 37.38
CA GLY A 358 16.15 36.45 36.93
C GLY A 358 15.77 36.02 35.50
N VAL A 359 16.38 34.96 34.95
CA VAL A 359 16.12 34.44 33.62
C VAL A 359 15.22 33.20 33.74
N SER A 360 14.17 33.12 32.95
CA SER A 360 13.33 31.93 32.85
C SER A 360 13.93 30.90 31.86
N THR A 361 13.66 29.61 32.10
CA THR A 361 14.02 28.54 31.15
C THR A 361 13.41 28.77 29.76
N GLY A 362 12.22 29.37 29.70
CA GLY A 362 11.55 29.74 28.46
C GLY A 362 12.31 30.78 27.64
N GLN A 363 12.88 31.79 28.30
CA GLN A 363 13.69 32.82 27.63
C GLN A 363 14.99 32.22 27.04
N VAL A 364 15.64 31.32 27.77
CA VAL A 364 16.82 30.59 27.26
C VAL A 364 16.43 29.79 25.99
N GLY A 365 15.36 29.04 26.06
CA GLY A 365 14.88 28.22 24.93
C GLY A 365 14.48 29.07 23.72
N GLN A 366 13.77 30.17 23.97
CA GLN A 366 13.36 31.10 22.92
C GLN A 366 14.53 31.79 22.23
N GLN A 367 15.55 32.22 23.01
CA GLN A 367 16.76 32.81 22.46
C GLN A 367 17.53 31.85 21.56
N LEU A 368 17.75 30.61 21.99
CA LEU A 368 18.41 29.59 21.18
C LEU A 368 17.60 29.25 19.92
N ARG A 369 16.29 29.11 20.06
CA ARG A 369 15.40 28.86 18.92
C ARG A 369 15.46 29.99 17.90
N ALA A 370 15.38 31.25 18.36
CA ALA A 370 15.46 32.41 17.48
C ALA A 370 16.79 32.47 16.70
N SER A 371 17.89 32.15 17.39
CA SER A 371 19.22 32.17 16.78
C SER A 371 19.41 31.05 15.72
N ILE A 372 18.88 29.84 15.97
CA ILE A 372 19.05 28.68 15.10
C ILE A 372 18.00 28.66 13.99
N PHE A 373 16.74 28.73 14.32
CA PHE A 373 15.62 28.59 13.38
C PHE A 373 15.10 29.93 12.86
N GLY A 374 15.24 30.98 13.64
CA GLY A 374 14.76 32.32 13.35
C GLY A 374 13.44 32.67 14.00
N ASN A 375 13.17 33.95 14.05
CA ASN A 375 11.87 34.52 14.38
C ASN A 375 11.25 35.15 13.13
N LYS A 376 9.97 34.93 12.92
CA LYS A 376 9.21 35.60 11.85
C LYS A 376 9.10 37.07 12.19
N ALA A 377 9.76 37.93 11.41
CA ALA A 377 9.78 39.37 11.59
C ALA A 377 8.64 40.07 10.83
N GLY A 378 8.11 39.48 9.80
CA GLY A 378 7.04 40.04 8.98
C GLY A 378 6.69 39.14 7.81
N ILE A 379 5.87 39.68 6.92
CA ILE A 379 5.44 39.07 5.68
C ILE A 379 5.74 40.06 4.55
N TYR A 380 6.40 39.60 3.51
CA TYR A 380 6.55 40.29 2.24
C TYR A 380 5.49 39.81 1.26
N LYS A 381 4.77 40.70 0.64
CA LYS A 381 3.73 40.37 -0.35
C LYS A 381 4.21 40.74 -1.74
N GLU A 382 4.20 39.76 -2.65
CA GLU A 382 4.56 39.93 -4.06
C GLU A 382 3.63 39.07 -4.93
N ASP A 383 3.05 39.66 -5.95
CA ASP A 383 2.17 38.99 -6.95
C ASP A 383 1.00 38.19 -6.34
N GLY A 384 0.48 38.65 -5.15
CA GLY A 384 -0.60 37.98 -4.45
C GLY A 384 -0.17 36.82 -3.54
N GLU A 385 1.11 36.50 -3.50
CA GLU A 385 1.71 35.49 -2.61
C GLU A 385 2.33 36.14 -1.36
N ASP A 386 2.25 35.41 -0.23
CA ASP A 386 2.79 35.82 1.04
C ASP A 386 4.12 35.13 1.34
N TYR A 387 5.20 35.88 1.46
CA TYR A 387 6.54 35.37 1.80
C TYR A 387 6.94 35.76 3.22
N ASP A 388 7.18 34.76 4.07
CA ASP A 388 7.57 34.98 5.46
C ASP A 388 9.01 35.50 5.57
N ILE A 389 9.21 36.62 6.28
CA ILE A 389 10.52 37.16 6.57
C ILE A 389 11.02 36.58 7.90
N TYR A 390 12.10 35.78 7.87
CA TYR A 390 12.74 35.24 9.06
C TYR A 390 14.07 35.91 9.36
N VAL A 391 14.25 36.35 10.62
CA VAL A 391 15.54 36.85 11.13
C VAL A 391 16.18 35.80 12.00
N ARG A 392 17.38 35.38 11.65
CA ARG A 392 18.17 34.35 12.36
C ARG A 392 19.68 34.63 12.24
N PHE A 393 20.48 33.94 13.02
CA PHE A 393 21.94 34.03 12.88
C PHE A 393 22.37 33.62 11.47
N ASN A 394 23.45 34.24 10.99
CA ASN A 394 24.12 33.83 9.77
C ASN A 394 24.62 32.36 9.88
N LYS A 395 24.93 31.76 8.77
CA LYS A 395 25.31 30.34 8.70
C LYS A 395 26.50 29.98 9.58
N GLU A 396 27.52 30.83 9.64
CA GLU A 396 28.74 30.59 10.42
C GLU A 396 28.45 30.55 11.93
N ASN A 397 27.65 31.48 12.43
CA ASN A 397 27.29 31.55 13.84
C ASN A 397 26.27 30.47 14.26
N ARG A 398 25.36 30.07 13.36
CA ARG A 398 24.39 28.98 13.67
C ARG A 398 25.07 27.63 13.87
N TYR A 399 26.13 27.34 13.14
CA TYR A 399 26.90 26.09 13.28
C TYR A 399 28.06 26.18 14.25
N ASN A 400 28.25 27.33 14.85
CA ASN A 400 29.28 27.54 15.88
C ASN A 400 28.67 27.44 17.28
N LYS A 401 28.99 26.35 17.97
CA LYS A 401 28.50 26.08 19.32
C LYS A 401 28.85 27.20 20.30
N SER A 402 30.10 27.71 20.23
CA SER A 402 30.56 28.79 21.08
C SER A 402 29.76 30.07 20.83
N ALA A 403 29.46 30.40 19.60
CA ALA A 403 28.63 31.57 19.27
C ALA A 403 27.21 31.43 19.83
N LEU A 404 26.64 30.22 19.77
CA LEU A 404 25.30 29.95 20.31
C LEU A 404 25.20 30.06 21.83
N PHE A 405 26.25 29.64 22.57
CA PHE A 405 26.24 29.70 24.04
C PHE A 405 26.77 30.99 24.61
N ASN A 406 27.59 31.76 23.87
CA ASN A 406 28.11 33.05 24.30
C ASN A 406 27.19 34.24 23.94
N GLN A 407 26.08 33.97 23.23
CA GLN A 407 25.09 35.02 22.99
C GLN A 407 24.39 35.46 24.28
N ASN A 408 24.00 36.73 24.38
CA ASN A 408 23.33 37.28 25.54
C ASN A 408 21.81 37.14 25.40
N ILE A 409 21.16 36.76 26.51
CA ILE A 409 19.73 36.89 26.70
C ILE A 409 19.49 38.29 27.26
N ILE A 410 18.77 39.12 26.50
CA ILE A 410 18.47 40.49 26.88
C ILE A 410 17.01 40.55 27.33
N PHE A 411 16.81 40.96 28.56
CA PHE A 411 15.46 41.10 29.11
C PHE A 411 15.37 42.26 30.12
N ARG A 412 14.16 42.77 30.34
CA ARG A 412 13.89 43.75 31.37
C ARG A 412 13.57 43.03 32.68
N ASP A 413 14.38 43.27 33.70
CA ASP A 413 14.12 42.76 35.03
C ASP A 413 12.90 43.48 35.64
N MET A 414 11.86 42.71 35.93
CA MET A 414 10.60 43.26 36.42
C MET A 414 10.71 43.85 37.84
N ALA A 415 11.69 43.42 38.64
CA ALA A 415 11.89 43.89 40.00
C ALA A 415 12.65 45.23 40.04
N SER A 416 13.68 45.40 39.22
CA SER A 416 14.51 46.57 39.18
C SER A 416 14.21 47.53 38.04
N GLY A 417 13.40 47.14 37.07
CA GLY A 417 13.11 47.88 35.85
C GLY A 417 14.29 48.03 34.88
N LYS A 418 15.45 47.50 35.22
CA LYS A 418 16.69 47.62 34.44
C LYS A 418 16.78 46.55 33.38
N VAL A 419 17.44 46.87 32.26
CA VAL A 419 17.78 45.88 31.22
C VAL A 419 18.98 45.07 31.72
N LYS A 420 18.86 43.74 31.72
CA LYS A 420 19.91 42.80 32.06
C LYS A 420 20.32 42.03 30.82
N GLU A 421 21.58 41.72 30.71
CA GLU A 421 22.20 40.91 29.66
C GLU A 421 22.92 39.75 30.32
N ILE A 422 22.53 38.54 30.01
CA ILE A 422 23.08 37.32 30.62
C ILE A 422 23.45 36.37 29.52
N PRO A 423 24.71 35.92 29.42
CA PRO A 423 25.12 34.94 28.41
C PRO A 423 24.46 33.60 28.70
N VAL A 424 24.00 32.91 27.62
CA VAL A 424 23.37 31.59 27.73
C VAL A 424 24.26 30.59 28.49
N SER A 425 25.58 30.66 28.29
CA SER A 425 26.59 29.82 28.99
C SER A 425 26.62 29.99 30.52
N ALA A 426 26.09 31.11 31.06
CA ALA A 426 26.02 31.30 32.51
C ALA A 426 24.93 30.43 33.17
N VAL A 427 23.86 30.08 32.41
CA VAL A 427 22.68 29.40 32.92
C VAL A 427 22.39 28.07 32.25
N ALA A 428 23.10 27.71 31.17
CA ALA A 428 22.84 26.50 30.41
C ALA A 428 24.16 25.82 30.02
N VAL A 429 24.14 24.49 30.06
CA VAL A 429 25.25 23.64 29.60
C VAL A 429 24.76 22.70 28.49
N GLN A 430 25.66 22.39 27.59
CA GLN A 430 25.42 21.46 26.49
C GLN A 430 25.78 20.04 26.92
N ASN A 431 24.94 19.09 26.59
CA ASN A 431 25.24 17.66 26.67
C ASN A 431 24.96 17.02 25.30
N ASN A 432 25.98 16.35 24.74
CA ASN A 432 25.78 15.58 23.52
C ASN A 432 25.12 14.26 23.90
N ASN A 433 24.06 13.93 23.21
CA ASN A 433 23.26 12.72 23.42
C ASN A 433 22.96 12.06 22.09
N SER A 434 22.85 10.76 22.11
CA SER A 434 22.18 10.01 21.03
C SER A 434 20.75 9.70 21.44
N GLY A 435 19.84 9.74 20.50
CA GLY A 435 18.44 9.48 20.73
C GLY A 435 17.83 8.62 19.62
N PHE A 436 16.62 8.19 19.84
CA PHE A 436 15.86 7.49 18.82
C PHE A 436 15.24 8.50 17.85
N SER A 437 15.25 8.18 16.55
CA SER A 437 14.60 9.00 15.54
C SER A 437 13.07 8.89 15.65
N ALA A 438 12.55 7.69 15.91
CA ALA A 438 11.14 7.40 16.11
C ALA A 438 10.96 6.18 17.01
N ILE A 439 9.84 6.12 17.71
CA ILE A 439 9.37 4.95 18.45
C ILE A 439 8.09 4.47 17.79
N LYS A 440 8.15 3.33 17.12
CA LYS A 440 7.01 2.76 16.40
C LYS A 440 6.05 2.06 17.34
N HIS A 441 4.75 2.19 17.06
CA HIS A 441 3.69 1.50 17.79
C HIS A 441 2.77 0.76 16.82
N LYS A 442 2.39 -0.46 17.19
CA LYS A 442 1.37 -1.26 16.49
C LYS A 442 0.38 -1.81 17.51
N LYS A 443 -0.91 -1.54 17.31
CA LYS A 443 -1.97 -1.93 18.26
C LYS A 443 -1.65 -1.48 19.71
N ILE A 444 -1.21 -0.22 19.84
CA ILE A 444 -0.85 0.44 21.13
C ILE A 444 0.45 -0.09 21.78
N LYS A 445 1.03 -1.18 21.30
CA LYS A 445 2.31 -1.70 21.81
C LYS A 445 3.48 -1.17 21.00
N ARG A 446 4.62 -0.96 21.67
CA ARG A 446 5.88 -0.62 20.99
C ARG A 446 6.31 -1.81 20.13
N VAL A 447 6.84 -1.54 18.97
CA VAL A 447 7.30 -2.55 18.03
C VAL A 447 8.70 -2.21 17.50
N VAL A 448 9.52 -3.23 17.40
CA VAL A 448 10.81 -3.21 16.70
C VAL A 448 10.78 -4.33 15.68
N THR A 449 11.21 -4.02 14.46
CA THR A 449 11.12 -4.97 13.35
C THR A 449 12.52 -5.37 12.87
N VAL A 450 12.75 -6.68 12.77
CA VAL A 450 13.89 -7.25 12.05
C VAL A 450 13.41 -7.64 10.66
N TYR A 451 14.03 -7.09 9.63
CA TYR A 451 13.57 -7.27 8.25
C TYR A 451 14.73 -7.53 7.29
N SER A 452 14.41 -8.16 6.17
CA SER A 452 15.34 -8.39 5.07
C SER A 452 14.63 -8.53 3.74
N ALA A 453 15.34 -8.20 2.66
CA ALA A 453 14.99 -8.67 1.32
C ALA A 453 15.32 -10.16 1.17
N LEU A 454 14.83 -10.79 0.11
CA LEU A 454 15.28 -12.12 -0.30
C LEU A 454 16.63 -12.02 -1.02
N ALA A 455 17.48 -13.00 -0.80
CA ALA A 455 18.76 -13.11 -1.53
C ALA A 455 18.52 -13.23 -3.04
N PRO A 456 19.43 -12.74 -3.90
CA PRO A 456 19.31 -12.86 -5.33
C PRO A 456 19.07 -14.30 -5.79
N GLY A 457 17.99 -14.51 -6.57
CA GLY A 457 17.58 -15.83 -7.06
C GLY A 457 16.62 -16.59 -6.15
N GLU A 458 16.38 -16.15 -4.92
CA GLU A 458 15.33 -16.70 -4.05
C GLU A 458 14.00 -15.97 -4.33
N THR A 459 12.91 -16.71 -4.41
CA THR A 459 11.58 -16.15 -4.68
C THR A 459 10.51 -16.56 -3.67
N ASP A 460 10.84 -17.49 -2.77
CA ASP A 460 9.87 -18.02 -1.79
C ASP A 460 10.13 -17.50 -0.37
N ALA A 461 9.54 -16.34 -0.08
CA ALA A 461 9.61 -15.74 1.25
C ALA A 461 9.05 -16.67 2.36
N ARG A 462 8.00 -17.45 2.06
CA ARG A 462 7.37 -18.36 3.03
C ARG A 462 8.30 -19.49 3.44
N ALA A 463 9.02 -20.05 2.48
CA ALA A 463 9.99 -21.10 2.78
C ALA A 463 11.14 -20.59 3.65
N VAL A 464 11.64 -19.37 3.35
CA VAL A 464 12.72 -18.73 4.13
C VAL A 464 12.24 -18.41 5.55
N VAL A 465 11.08 -17.77 5.70
CA VAL A 465 10.49 -17.46 7.02
C VAL A 465 10.17 -18.74 7.79
N GLY A 466 9.76 -19.82 7.12
CA GLY A 466 9.57 -21.14 7.72
C GLY A 466 10.86 -21.70 8.33
N LYS A 467 12.00 -21.56 7.64
CA LYS A 467 13.32 -21.94 8.17
C LYS A 467 13.70 -21.08 9.38
N ILE A 468 13.52 -19.75 9.27
CA ILE A 468 13.77 -18.83 10.40
C ILE A 468 12.92 -19.21 11.61
N ARG A 469 11.62 -19.43 11.44
CA ARG A 469 10.71 -19.81 12.53
C ARG A 469 11.13 -21.13 13.22
N ASN A 470 11.63 -22.08 12.48
CA ASN A 470 12.12 -23.35 13.04
C ASN A 470 13.38 -23.16 13.85
N GLU A 471 14.34 -22.36 13.37
CA GLU A 471 15.56 -22.04 14.13
C GLU A 471 15.26 -21.21 15.37
N MET A 472 14.33 -20.29 15.29
CA MET A 472 13.90 -19.43 16.41
C MET A 472 13.26 -20.20 17.57
N LYS A 473 12.78 -21.43 17.36
CA LYS A 473 12.31 -22.29 18.48
C LYS A 473 13.42 -22.60 19.49
N ASN A 474 14.67 -22.57 19.05
CA ASN A 474 15.85 -22.82 19.87
C ASN A 474 16.48 -21.54 20.45
N PHE A 475 15.92 -20.38 20.13
CA PHE A 475 16.40 -19.10 20.66
C PHE A 475 15.99 -18.89 22.10
N LYS A 476 16.98 -18.80 23.00
CA LYS A 476 16.75 -18.67 24.46
C LYS A 476 16.76 -17.23 24.97
N GLY A 477 16.92 -16.25 24.08
CA GLY A 477 17.05 -14.84 24.44
C GLY A 477 15.73 -14.06 24.49
N LEU A 478 14.59 -14.72 24.67
CA LEU A 478 13.27 -14.06 24.68
C LEU A 478 12.80 -13.82 26.12
N PRO A 479 12.75 -12.57 26.63
CA PRO A 479 12.20 -12.24 27.93
C PRO A 479 10.68 -12.44 28.00
N ASN A 480 10.18 -12.60 29.23
CA ASN A 480 8.74 -12.70 29.48
C ASN A 480 8.03 -11.39 29.10
N GLY A 481 6.92 -11.49 28.37
CA GLY A 481 6.12 -10.33 27.94
C GLY A 481 6.44 -9.81 26.54
N ILE A 482 7.48 -10.30 25.89
CA ILE A 482 7.80 -9.99 24.50
C ILE A 482 7.11 -10.99 23.56
N LYS A 483 6.41 -10.46 22.55
CA LYS A 483 5.75 -11.24 21.52
C LYS A 483 6.47 -11.08 20.19
N ILE A 484 6.65 -12.19 19.46
CA ILE A 484 7.19 -12.19 18.10
C ILE A 484 6.08 -12.54 17.14
N ASP A 485 5.84 -11.68 16.16
CA ASP A 485 4.93 -11.93 15.06
C ASP A 485 5.72 -11.92 13.75
N TYR A 486 5.52 -12.95 12.93
CA TYR A 486 6.08 -13.02 11.59
C TYR A 486 5.05 -12.44 10.62
N THR A 487 5.42 -11.35 9.98
CA THR A 487 4.58 -10.62 9.05
C THR A 487 5.35 -10.44 7.72
N GLY A 488 4.78 -9.82 6.73
CA GLY A 488 5.41 -9.67 5.42
C GLY A 488 4.63 -10.40 4.33
N GLN A 489 5.30 -10.83 3.29
CA GLN A 489 4.67 -11.53 2.15
C GLN A 489 4.40 -13.01 2.45
N LEU A 490 3.66 -13.29 3.53
CA LEU A 490 3.36 -14.64 4.01
C LEU A 490 2.06 -15.20 3.44
#